data_c11771d1b5b315d54de7762b6cbb349e
#
_entry.id   c11771d1b5b315d54de7762b6cbb349e
#
_cell.length_a   1.000
_cell.length_b   1.000
_cell.length_c   1.000
_cell.angle_alpha   90.00
_cell.angle_beta   90.00
_cell.angle_gamma   90.00
#
_symmetry.space_group_name_H-M   'P 1'
#
loop_
_entity.id
_entity.type
_entity.pdbx_description
1 polymer ?
#
loop_
_entity_poly.entity_id
_entity_poly.type
_entity_poly.pdbx_seq_one_letter_code
_entity_poly.pdbx_strand_id
1 'polypeptide(L)'
;MSNYNSVTPEFIDELKTLLDEKYVKTDADTLDRYKTDEEADERCFHLPDVVVIPANSEEIAGVVKLCNKYLVPLTVRGGGTGIVDGAIADKGGVVLLMERLNKIIELNKEGLYMVAQAGVRTLDIQAAAKAENLLYAGDPSSSDSCQIGGNLATNAGGIKAVRYGVTRNQVYAVQIVTPYGDIVDLGSPLKKCSTGYCMEQLVIGSEGTLGIITQVTLKLQPLPPYKIDMLAIFHDPMAAIGVVPQLVKAGIDPTSIEYMDNPNVRTTSEYLEFPGAPHIEDGIYVIITIETFNEDELDMKMEQASDICEAAGAVDVLEADERIWSMRRNCLESVSLISKVCTTDDVVVPVDEMSDMIQYIIKTVAKYPFPLRINAHIGDGNLHIVLCKLDLSDEEWESELSRFTEEVYTYAYAHGGRLSGEHGIGSKKAHFLERFTPSGELELMRKIKKAWDPNNILNPGKVFNL
;
A
#
# COMPACT_ATOMS: atom_id res chain seq x y z
N MET A 1 3.27 -19.20 -24.19
CA MET A 1 4.72 -18.97 -24.38
C MET A 1 4.92 -17.47 -24.23
N SER A 2 5.91 -17.02 -23.44
CA SER A 2 6.18 -15.59 -23.28
C SER A 2 6.58 -15.01 -24.63
N ASN A 3 5.99 -13.86 -25.00
CA ASN A 3 6.36 -13.13 -26.22
C ASN A 3 7.70 -12.38 -26.09
N TYR A 4 8.45 -12.60 -24.98
CA TYR A 4 9.69 -11.91 -24.66
C TYR A 4 10.91 -12.72 -25.04
N ASN A 5 11.96 -12.02 -25.44
CA ASN A 5 13.26 -12.61 -25.72
C ASN A 5 14.06 -12.78 -24.43
N SER A 6 14.94 -13.75 -24.41
CA SER A 6 15.92 -13.93 -23.34
C SER A 6 16.91 -12.76 -23.33
N VAL A 7 17.40 -12.41 -22.15
CA VAL A 7 18.50 -11.44 -21.97
C VAL A 7 19.77 -12.00 -22.58
N THR A 8 20.36 -11.28 -23.52
CA THR A 8 21.59 -11.69 -24.25
C THR A 8 22.82 -10.94 -23.74
N PRO A 9 24.04 -11.46 -23.99
CA PRO A 9 25.28 -10.73 -23.68
C PRO A 9 25.33 -9.33 -24.33
N GLU A 10 24.86 -9.19 -25.57
CA GLU A 10 24.81 -7.92 -26.27
C GLU A 10 23.90 -6.91 -25.57
N PHE A 11 22.75 -7.35 -25.07
CA PHE A 11 21.85 -6.51 -24.28
C PHE A 11 22.52 -6.02 -22.99
N ILE A 12 23.22 -6.92 -22.28
CA ILE A 12 23.97 -6.59 -21.06
C ILE A 12 25.09 -5.55 -21.37
N ASP A 13 25.83 -5.74 -22.47
CA ASP A 13 26.91 -4.83 -22.86
C ASP A 13 26.38 -3.43 -23.22
N GLU A 14 25.22 -3.34 -23.89
CA GLU A 14 24.55 -2.05 -24.13
C GLU A 14 24.07 -1.39 -22.82
N LEU A 15 23.54 -2.17 -21.86
CA LEU A 15 23.18 -1.66 -20.51
C LEU A 15 24.42 -1.13 -19.76
N LYS A 16 25.55 -1.85 -19.80
CA LYS A 16 26.80 -1.42 -19.18
C LYS A 16 27.37 -0.14 -19.82
N THR A 17 27.18 0.02 -21.12
CA THR A 17 27.58 1.24 -21.83
C THR A 17 26.72 2.43 -21.43
N LEU A 18 25.42 2.20 -21.17
CA LEU A 18 24.45 3.24 -20.79
C LEU A 18 24.62 3.70 -19.34
N LEU A 19 24.82 2.74 -18.40
CA LEU A 19 24.69 2.97 -16.95
C LEU A 19 26.01 2.96 -16.17
N ASP A 20 27.16 2.64 -16.77
CA ASP A 20 28.37 2.17 -16.08
C ASP A 20 28.19 0.75 -15.51
N GLU A 21 29.22 -0.09 -15.70
CA GLU A 21 29.21 -1.53 -15.36
C GLU A 21 28.82 -1.82 -13.91
N LYS A 22 29.26 -0.97 -12.96
CA LYS A 22 28.97 -1.15 -11.52
C LYS A 22 27.48 -1.08 -11.18
N TYR A 23 26.64 -0.51 -12.05
CA TYR A 23 25.20 -0.36 -11.88
C TYR A 23 24.37 -1.34 -12.71
N VAL A 24 25.03 -2.31 -13.36
CA VAL A 24 24.42 -3.44 -14.06
C VAL A 24 24.85 -4.72 -13.35
N LYS A 25 23.95 -5.40 -12.69
CA LYS A 25 24.22 -6.56 -11.84
C LYS A 25 23.68 -7.83 -12.49
N THR A 26 24.56 -8.83 -12.61
CA THR A 26 24.23 -10.16 -13.16
C THR A 26 24.76 -11.28 -12.27
N ASP A 27 25.37 -10.93 -11.12
CA ASP A 27 25.87 -11.91 -10.16
C ASP A 27 24.73 -12.54 -9.36
N ALA A 28 24.84 -13.84 -9.07
CA ALA A 28 23.80 -14.63 -8.44
C ALA A 28 23.36 -14.08 -7.07
N ASP A 29 24.31 -13.58 -6.28
CA ASP A 29 24.02 -13.07 -4.93
C ASP A 29 23.16 -11.79 -4.99
N THR A 30 23.41 -10.93 -5.99
CA THR A 30 22.57 -9.74 -6.21
C THR A 30 21.20 -10.12 -6.74
N LEU A 31 21.12 -10.99 -7.76
CA LEU A 31 19.84 -11.42 -8.33
C LEU A 31 18.94 -12.08 -7.27
N ASP A 32 19.52 -12.90 -6.39
CA ASP A 32 18.78 -13.58 -5.31
C ASP A 32 18.10 -12.61 -4.33
N ARG A 33 18.68 -11.43 -4.08
CA ARG A 33 18.09 -10.40 -3.21
C ARG A 33 16.81 -9.77 -3.79
N TYR A 34 16.64 -9.82 -5.10
CA TYR A 34 15.53 -9.17 -5.79
C TYR A 34 14.53 -10.17 -6.41
N LYS A 35 14.58 -11.44 -5.98
CA LYS A 35 13.64 -12.47 -6.39
C LYS A 35 12.26 -12.37 -5.75
N THR A 36 12.14 -11.61 -4.66
CA THR A 36 10.91 -11.42 -3.88
C THR A 36 10.70 -9.96 -3.50
N ASP A 37 9.51 -9.60 -3.04
CA ASP A 37 9.20 -8.38 -2.26
C ASP A 37 9.05 -8.73 -0.77
N GLU A 38 8.05 -8.24 -0.03
CA GLU A 38 7.75 -8.66 1.35
C GLU A 38 6.89 -9.94 1.42
N GLU A 39 6.56 -10.54 0.29
CA GLU A 39 5.86 -11.82 0.28
C GLU A 39 6.77 -12.94 0.78
N ALA A 40 6.30 -13.67 1.78
CA ALA A 40 7.06 -14.74 2.42
C ALA A 40 6.94 -16.10 1.73
N ASP A 41 6.00 -16.24 0.80
CA ASP A 41 5.77 -17.50 0.10
C ASP A 41 6.81 -17.72 -1.00
N GLU A 42 7.73 -18.67 -0.77
CA GLU A 42 8.81 -18.98 -1.72
C GLU A 42 8.32 -19.37 -3.11
N ARG A 43 7.06 -19.77 -3.28
CA ARG A 43 6.45 -20.11 -4.56
C ARG A 43 6.25 -18.89 -5.46
N CYS A 44 6.21 -17.70 -4.88
CA CYS A 44 6.14 -16.42 -5.60
C CYS A 44 7.51 -15.89 -6.02
N PHE A 45 8.61 -16.53 -5.62
CA PHE A 45 9.97 -16.04 -5.89
C PHE A 45 10.37 -16.25 -7.35
N HIS A 46 10.78 -15.17 -8.00
CA HIS A 46 11.27 -15.20 -9.39
C HIS A 46 12.57 -14.39 -9.52
N LEU A 47 13.63 -15.07 -9.97
CA LEU A 47 14.92 -14.41 -10.23
C LEU A 47 14.81 -13.51 -11.48
N PRO A 48 15.23 -12.24 -11.39
CA PRO A 48 15.46 -11.44 -12.59
C PRO A 48 16.69 -11.94 -13.36
N ASP A 49 16.76 -11.61 -14.66
CA ASP A 49 17.96 -11.91 -15.46
C ASP A 49 19.07 -10.87 -15.23
N VAL A 50 18.68 -9.62 -14.94
CA VAL A 50 19.60 -8.51 -14.67
C VAL A 50 18.95 -7.46 -13.77
N VAL A 51 19.73 -6.86 -12.88
CA VAL A 51 19.32 -5.72 -12.05
C VAL A 51 20.08 -4.47 -12.48
N VAL A 52 19.36 -3.35 -12.70
CA VAL A 52 19.94 -2.06 -13.08
C VAL A 52 19.60 -0.97 -12.08
N ILE A 53 20.55 -0.03 -11.87
CA ILE A 53 20.45 1.00 -10.84
C ILE A 53 20.69 2.39 -11.47
N PRO A 54 19.74 2.95 -12.21
CA PRO A 54 19.88 4.24 -12.87
C PRO A 54 19.91 5.41 -11.88
N ALA A 55 20.54 6.53 -12.26
CA ALA A 55 20.69 7.73 -11.44
C ALA A 55 19.72 8.87 -11.79
N ASN A 56 19.08 8.82 -12.95
CA ASN A 56 18.26 9.90 -13.50
C ASN A 56 17.25 9.37 -14.51
N SER A 57 16.34 10.25 -14.94
CA SER A 57 15.28 9.91 -15.89
C SER A 57 15.81 9.54 -17.26
N GLU A 58 16.94 10.14 -17.69
CA GLU A 58 17.59 9.88 -18.99
C GLU A 58 18.15 8.45 -19.06
N GLU A 59 18.79 8.01 -17.99
CA GLU A 59 19.27 6.62 -17.87
C GLU A 59 18.11 5.63 -17.91
N ILE A 60 17.01 5.91 -17.16
CA ILE A 60 15.78 5.10 -17.18
C ILE A 60 15.20 5.04 -18.60
N ALA A 61 15.10 6.19 -19.27
CA ALA A 61 14.63 6.29 -20.66
C ALA A 61 15.46 5.42 -21.62
N GLY A 62 16.79 5.43 -21.43
CA GLY A 62 17.70 4.56 -22.16
C GLY A 62 17.44 3.07 -21.92
N VAL A 63 17.26 2.67 -20.66
CA VAL A 63 16.92 1.27 -20.30
C VAL A 63 15.61 0.85 -20.97
N VAL A 64 14.56 1.69 -20.90
CA VAL A 64 13.27 1.39 -21.53
C VAL A 64 13.42 1.22 -23.05
N LYS A 65 14.20 2.07 -23.72
CA LYS A 65 14.47 1.94 -25.16
C LYS A 65 15.21 0.66 -25.51
N LEU A 66 16.16 0.24 -24.67
CA LEU A 66 16.85 -1.06 -24.84
C LEU A 66 15.88 -2.24 -24.63
N CYS A 67 15.05 -2.19 -23.59
CA CYS A 67 14.03 -3.21 -23.36
C CYS A 67 13.05 -3.34 -24.54
N ASN A 68 12.62 -2.22 -25.13
CA ASN A 68 11.82 -2.26 -26.36
C ASN A 68 12.57 -2.84 -27.56
N LYS A 69 13.83 -2.42 -27.77
CA LYS A 69 14.65 -2.87 -28.89
C LYS A 69 14.85 -4.39 -28.87
N TYR A 70 15.06 -4.96 -27.68
CA TYR A 70 15.33 -6.37 -27.48
C TYR A 70 14.09 -7.19 -27.12
N LEU A 71 12.95 -6.54 -26.91
CA LEU A 71 11.70 -7.16 -26.42
C LEU A 71 11.92 -7.92 -25.09
N VAL A 72 12.57 -7.25 -24.14
CA VAL A 72 12.86 -7.77 -22.79
C VAL A 72 11.93 -7.08 -21.79
N PRO A 73 11.26 -7.83 -20.89
CA PRO A 73 10.36 -7.22 -19.90
C PRO A 73 11.13 -6.45 -18.81
N LEU A 74 10.48 -5.46 -18.25
CA LEU A 74 11.02 -4.54 -17.25
C LEU A 74 10.09 -4.42 -16.05
N THR A 75 10.58 -4.78 -14.87
CA THR A 75 9.90 -4.58 -13.59
C THR A 75 10.59 -3.46 -12.82
N VAL A 76 9.82 -2.45 -12.40
CA VAL A 76 10.32 -1.34 -11.59
C VAL A 76 10.17 -1.68 -10.11
N ARG A 77 11.22 -1.43 -9.33
CA ARG A 77 11.23 -1.69 -7.89
C ARG A 77 11.64 -0.45 -7.11
N GLY A 78 10.76 -0.01 -6.20
CA GLY A 78 11.05 0.94 -5.13
C GLY A 78 11.69 0.25 -3.93
N GLY A 79 11.14 0.45 -2.73
CA GLY A 79 11.61 -0.22 -1.51
C GLY A 79 11.38 -1.74 -1.48
N GLY A 80 10.48 -2.25 -2.32
CA GLY A 80 10.13 -3.68 -2.34
C GLY A 80 9.24 -4.12 -1.17
N THR A 81 8.58 -3.17 -0.52
CA THR A 81 7.70 -3.37 0.66
C THR A 81 6.28 -3.82 0.30
N GLY A 82 6.01 -4.13 -0.96
CA GLY A 82 4.73 -4.69 -1.41
C GLY A 82 4.57 -6.15 -1.04
N ILE A 83 3.31 -6.61 -0.96
CA ILE A 83 2.93 -7.98 -0.58
C ILE A 83 1.98 -8.64 -1.60
N VAL A 84 2.00 -8.14 -2.84
CA VAL A 84 1.17 -8.64 -3.94
C VAL A 84 1.99 -9.01 -5.19
N ASP A 85 3.29 -9.23 -5.02
CA ASP A 85 4.24 -9.56 -6.08
C ASP A 85 4.42 -8.44 -7.13
N GLY A 86 4.08 -7.20 -6.79
CA GLY A 86 4.11 -6.06 -7.70
C GLY A 86 5.52 -5.70 -8.19
N ALA A 87 6.56 -5.96 -7.39
CA ALA A 87 7.95 -5.66 -7.66
C ALA A 87 8.79 -6.88 -8.07
N ILE A 88 8.16 -8.04 -8.31
CA ILE A 88 8.81 -9.29 -8.68
C ILE A 88 8.81 -9.47 -10.20
N ALA A 89 9.94 -9.88 -10.77
CA ALA A 89 10.11 -10.12 -12.21
C ALA A 89 9.59 -11.51 -12.63
N ASP A 90 8.29 -11.78 -12.50
CA ASP A 90 7.67 -13.07 -12.80
C ASP A 90 7.70 -13.46 -14.31
N LYS A 91 8.10 -12.54 -15.17
CA LYS A 91 8.39 -12.79 -16.60
C LYS A 91 9.89 -12.76 -16.92
N GLY A 92 10.77 -12.73 -15.88
CA GLY A 92 12.21 -12.53 -16.05
C GLY A 92 12.55 -11.12 -16.52
N GLY A 93 13.67 -10.95 -17.20
CA GLY A 93 14.12 -9.69 -17.75
C GLY A 93 14.80 -8.78 -16.71
N VAL A 94 14.51 -7.50 -16.78
CA VAL A 94 15.19 -6.45 -16.02
C VAL A 94 14.40 -6.09 -14.76
N VAL A 95 15.07 -6.05 -13.60
CA VAL A 95 14.59 -5.30 -12.42
C VAL A 95 15.32 -3.96 -12.37
N LEU A 96 14.56 -2.86 -12.35
CA LEU A 96 15.08 -1.50 -12.30
C LEU A 96 14.84 -0.93 -10.89
N LEU A 97 15.94 -0.62 -10.19
CA LEU A 97 15.91 -0.08 -8.83
C LEU A 97 15.92 1.43 -8.84
N MET A 98 15.05 2.05 -8.01
CA MET A 98 14.91 3.51 -7.93
C MET A 98 15.82 4.15 -6.88
N GLU A 99 16.66 3.39 -6.18
CA GLU A 99 17.41 3.81 -4.98
C GLU A 99 18.37 4.99 -5.17
N ARG A 100 18.85 5.25 -6.42
CA ARG A 100 19.70 6.40 -6.74
C ARG A 100 18.91 7.67 -7.04
N LEU A 101 17.62 7.59 -7.26
CA LEU A 101 16.71 8.73 -7.43
C LEU A 101 16.15 9.14 -6.05
N ASN A 102 17.00 9.53 -5.12
CA ASN A 102 16.69 9.68 -3.70
C ASN A 102 16.84 11.11 -3.15
N LYS A 103 16.65 12.14 -4.01
CA LYS A 103 16.80 13.54 -3.61
C LYS A 103 15.45 14.22 -3.46
N ILE A 104 15.29 15.00 -2.38
CA ILE A 104 14.31 16.07 -2.30
C ILE A 104 14.90 17.24 -3.10
N ILE A 105 14.21 17.64 -4.17
CA ILE A 105 14.69 18.65 -5.13
C ILE A 105 14.31 20.05 -4.68
N GLU A 106 13.08 20.21 -4.19
CA GLU A 106 12.51 21.49 -3.77
C GLU A 106 11.54 21.29 -2.61
N LEU A 107 11.54 22.19 -1.64
CA LEU A 107 10.48 22.38 -0.66
C LEU A 107 10.01 23.82 -0.75
N ASN A 108 8.81 24.05 -1.30
CA ASN A 108 8.24 25.36 -1.49
C ASN A 108 7.20 25.66 -0.42
N LYS A 109 7.59 26.47 0.59
CA LYS A 109 6.74 26.80 1.74
C LYS A 109 5.58 27.71 1.36
N GLU A 110 5.76 28.60 0.41
CA GLU A 110 4.72 29.55 -0.04
C GLU A 110 3.66 28.84 -0.89
N GLY A 111 4.12 27.92 -1.75
CA GLY A 111 3.25 27.11 -2.60
C GLY A 111 2.67 25.89 -1.91
N LEU A 112 3.18 25.53 -0.69
CA LEU A 112 2.82 24.33 0.07
C LEU A 112 2.95 23.06 -0.79
N TYR A 113 4.14 22.87 -1.39
CA TYR A 113 4.46 21.64 -2.12
C TYR A 113 5.92 21.24 -1.94
N MET A 114 6.21 19.99 -2.21
CA MET A 114 7.56 19.42 -2.25
C MET A 114 7.76 18.67 -3.54
N VAL A 115 8.93 18.83 -4.15
CA VAL A 115 9.36 18.05 -5.32
C VAL A 115 10.40 17.04 -4.86
N ALA A 116 10.13 15.76 -5.06
CA ALA A 116 11.00 14.67 -4.67
C ALA A 116 11.19 13.67 -5.81
N GLN A 117 12.36 13.04 -5.89
CA GLN A 117 12.60 11.91 -6.76
C GLN A 117 11.91 10.65 -6.23
N ALA A 118 11.56 9.72 -7.11
CA ALA A 118 10.72 8.56 -6.79
C ALA A 118 11.32 7.56 -5.79
N GLY A 119 12.65 7.54 -5.64
CA GLY A 119 13.36 6.69 -4.68
C GLY A 119 13.53 7.31 -3.28
N VAL A 120 12.99 8.51 -3.01
CA VAL A 120 13.00 9.09 -1.66
C VAL A 120 12.08 8.30 -0.75
N ARG A 121 12.55 7.96 0.46
CA ARG A 121 11.71 7.28 1.46
C ARG A 121 10.60 8.20 1.98
N THR A 122 9.45 7.64 2.23
CA THR A 122 8.31 8.40 2.74
C THR A 122 8.61 9.07 4.08
N LEU A 123 9.33 8.38 4.98
CA LEU A 123 9.78 8.94 6.26
C LEU A 123 10.66 10.18 6.08
N ASP A 124 11.56 10.21 5.08
CA ASP A 124 12.44 11.35 4.81
C ASP A 124 11.63 12.56 4.29
N ILE A 125 10.57 12.33 3.50
CA ILE A 125 9.63 13.36 3.05
C ILE A 125 8.87 13.94 4.24
N GLN A 126 8.34 13.08 5.12
CA GLN A 126 7.63 13.48 6.33
C GLN A 126 8.54 14.30 7.26
N ALA A 127 9.78 13.83 7.47
CA ALA A 127 10.77 14.53 8.30
C ALA A 127 11.14 15.91 7.74
N ALA A 128 11.36 16.01 6.43
CA ALA A 128 11.67 17.28 5.76
C ALA A 128 10.49 18.27 5.85
N ALA A 129 9.26 17.82 5.65
CA ALA A 129 8.07 18.66 5.81
C ALA A 129 7.91 19.12 7.26
N LYS A 130 8.02 18.22 8.24
CA LYS A 130 7.89 18.51 9.67
C LYS A 130 8.93 19.53 10.17
N ALA A 131 10.16 19.47 9.66
CA ALA A 131 11.21 20.44 10.00
C ALA A 131 10.83 21.89 9.65
N GLU A 132 9.87 22.07 8.73
CA GLU A 132 9.37 23.35 8.30
C GLU A 132 7.94 23.65 8.81
N ASN A 133 7.48 22.93 9.84
CA ASN A 133 6.12 22.98 10.38
C ASN A 133 5.02 22.69 9.34
N LEU A 134 5.34 21.79 8.39
CA LEU A 134 4.42 21.31 7.37
C LEU A 134 4.17 19.82 7.54
N LEU A 135 3.05 19.35 7.01
CA LEU A 135 2.63 17.97 6.99
C LEU A 135 2.62 17.46 5.55
N TYR A 136 3.33 16.35 5.30
CA TYR A 136 3.00 15.42 4.23
C TYR A 136 2.14 14.31 4.84
N ALA A 137 0.90 14.19 4.41
CA ALA A 137 -0.10 13.35 5.09
C ALA A 137 -0.06 11.86 4.68
N GLY A 138 0.64 11.49 3.60
CA GLY A 138 0.83 10.08 3.23
C GLY A 138 1.60 9.33 4.32
N ASP A 139 1.02 8.24 4.85
CA ASP A 139 1.55 7.55 6.02
C ASP A 139 1.30 6.02 5.94
N PRO A 140 1.85 5.33 4.91
CA PRO A 140 1.78 3.88 4.87
C PRO A 140 2.57 3.27 6.02
N SER A 141 2.18 2.09 6.50
CA SER A 141 2.83 1.40 7.63
C SER A 141 4.33 1.14 7.40
N SER A 142 4.73 0.97 6.14
CA SER A 142 6.14 0.80 5.72
C SER A 142 6.89 2.12 5.45
N SER A 143 6.46 3.25 6.02
CA SER A 143 7.01 4.59 5.69
C SER A 143 8.52 4.75 5.91
N ASP A 144 9.12 3.96 6.79
CA ASP A 144 10.55 3.91 7.07
C ASP A 144 11.39 3.28 5.95
N SER A 145 10.80 2.42 5.14
CA SER A 145 11.47 1.61 4.10
C SER A 145 10.90 1.80 2.71
N CYS A 146 9.59 2.09 2.57
CA CYS A 146 8.98 2.34 1.27
C CYS A 146 9.48 3.63 0.63
N GLN A 147 9.48 3.64 -0.72
CA GLN A 147 9.85 4.78 -1.54
C GLN A 147 8.60 5.41 -2.16
N ILE A 148 8.60 6.75 -2.28
CA ILE A 148 7.44 7.51 -2.74
C ILE A 148 6.93 7.08 -4.12
N GLY A 149 7.82 6.70 -5.04
CA GLY A 149 7.44 6.16 -6.35
C GLY A 149 6.64 4.86 -6.27
N GLY A 150 6.97 4.00 -5.30
CA GLY A 150 6.21 2.79 -5.00
C GLY A 150 4.81 3.12 -4.44
N ASN A 151 4.73 4.06 -3.50
CA ASN A 151 3.45 4.50 -2.94
C ASN A 151 2.52 5.08 -4.01
N LEU A 152 3.08 5.82 -5.00
CA LEU A 152 2.30 6.29 -6.14
C LEU A 152 1.87 5.12 -7.04
N ALA A 153 2.77 4.16 -7.29
CA ALA A 153 2.50 3.04 -8.18
C ALA A 153 1.32 2.20 -7.71
N THR A 154 1.21 1.93 -6.39
CA THR A 154 0.10 1.20 -5.78
C THR A 154 -1.06 2.09 -5.36
N ASN A 155 -0.88 3.43 -5.35
CA ASN A 155 -1.79 4.37 -4.71
C ASN A 155 -1.97 4.04 -3.22
N ALA A 156 -0.87 3.81 -2.51
CA ALA A 156 -0.84 3.36 -1.13
C ALA A 156 -1.75 4.22 -0.22
N GLY A 157 -2.42 3.55 0.71
CA GLY A 157 -3.21 4.17 1.77
C GLY A 157 -2.36 4.52 2.99
N GLY A 158 -2.86 4.16 4.17
CA GLY A 158 -2.22 4.37 5.47
C GLY A 158 -3.17 4.97 6.50
N ILE A 159 -2.71 5.05 7.73
CA ILE A 159 -3.56 5.36 8.90
C ILE A 159 -4.26 6.72 8.86
N LYS A 160 -3.74 7.68 8.08
CA LYS A 160 -4.33 9.03 7.95
C LYS A 160 -5.29 9.18 6.77
N ALA A 161 -5.57 8.07 6.04
CA ALA A 161 -6.37 8.15 4.82
C ALA A 161 -7.82 8.58 5.08
N VAL A 162 -8.38 8.30 6.24
CA VAL A 162 -9.74 8.71 6.63
C VAL A 162 -9.94 10.23 6.54
N ARG A 163 -8.92 11.02 6.91
CA ARG A 163 -8.98 12.48 6.87
C ARG A 163 -8.37 13.09 5.62
N TYR A 164 -7.22 12.59 5.22
CA TYR A 164 -6.40 13.22 4.18
C TYR A 164 -6.49 12.53 2.83
N GLY A 165 -7.10 11.34 2.77
CA GLY A 165 -7.13 10.50 1.58
C GLY A 165 -5.82 9.74 1.38
N VAL A 166 -5.81 8.92 0.32
CA VAL A 166 -4.68 8.07 -0.06
C VAL A 166 -3.61 8.85 -0.85
N THR A 167 -2.54 8.18 -1.29
CA THR A 167 -1.39 8.82 -1.96
C THR A 167 -1.80 9.73 -3.12
N ARG A 168 -2.76 9.34 -4.00
CA ARG A 168 -3.21 10.19 -5.12
C ARG A 168 -3.77 11.55 -4.71
N ASN A 169 -4.35 11.64 -3.52
CA ASN A 169 -4.89 12.88 -2.98
C ASN A 169 -3.79 13.86 -2.59
N GLN A 170 -2.58 13.35 -2.31
CA GLN A 170 -1.41 14.11 -1.89
C GLN A 170 -0.52 14.55 -3.06
N VAL A 171 -0.94 14.35 -4.31
CA VAL A 171 -0.12 14.61 -5.50
C VAL A 171 -0.69 15.74 -6.33
N TYR A 172 0.21 16.62 -6.82
CA TYR A 172 -0.06 17.64 -7.82
C TYR A 172 0.40 17.23 -9.22
N ALA A 173 1.57 16.61 -9.32
CA ALA A 173 2.20 16.29 -10.60
C ALA A 173 3.17 15.12 -10.46
N VAL A 174 3.44 14.44 -11.56
CA VAL A 174 4.48 13.40 -11.65
C VAL A 174 5.30 13.59 -12.92
N GLN A 175 6.60 13.27 -12.87
CA GLN A 175 7.38 13.02 -14.05
C GLN A 175 7.47 11.52 -14.26
N ILE A 176 7.28 11.08 -15.49
CA ILE A 176 7.37 9.67 -15.86
C ILE A 176 8.31 9.44 -17.04
N VAL A 177 8.87 8.24 -17.12
CA VAL A 177 9.38 7.68 -18.37
C VAL A 177 8.28 6.81 -18.97
N THR A 178 7.83 7.15 -20.17
CA THR A 178 6.80 6.40 -20.90
C THR A 178 7.32 5.05 -21.39
N PRO A 179 6.45 4.10 -21.80
CA PRO A 179 6.88 2.83 -22.41
C PRO A 179 7.74 2.99 -23.67
N TYR A 180 7.76 4.19 -24.30
CA TYR A 180 8.59 4.49 -25.45
C TYR A 180 9.98 5.06 -25.06
N GLY A 181 10.19 5.32 -23.77
CA GLY A 181 11.40 5.96 -23.25
C GLY A 181 11.42 7.47 -23.48
N ASP A 182 10.26 8.10 -23.49
CA ASP A 182 10.14 9.57 -23.48
C ASP A 182 9.92 10.04 -22.04
N ILE A 183 10.56 11.14 -21.65
CA ILE A 183 10.39 11.77 -20.35
C ILE A 183 9.27 12.80 -20.47
N VAL A 184 8.23 12.68 -19.63
CA VAL A 184 7.03 13.53 -19.69
C VAL A 184 6.63 13.99 -18.30
N ASP A 185 6.37 15.30 -18.16
CA ASP A 185 5.79 15.88 -16.96
C ASP A 185 4.25 15.89 -17.09
N LEU A 186 3.55 15.33 -16.10
CA LEU A 186 2.11 15.23 -16.04
C LEU A 186 1.58 15.98 -14.81
N GLY A 187 0.58 16.84 -15.00
CA GLY A 187 0.05 17.68 -13.92
C GLY A 187 0.88 18.95 -13.68
N SER A 188 0.57 19.68 -12.62
CA SER A 188 1.24 20.94 -12.22
C SER A 188 0.81 21.28 -10.78
N PRO A 189 1.60 22.07 -9.98
CA PRO A 189 1.26 22.45 -8.61
C PRO A 189 0.13 23.48 -8.53
N LEU A 190 -1.01 23.17 -9.13
CA LEU A 190 -2.20 24.00 -9.18
C LEU A 190 -3.32 23.41 -8.34
N LYS A 191 -3.99 24.24 -7.53
CA LYS A 191 -5.18 23.83 -6.78
C LYS A 191 -6.40 23.56 -7.67
N LYS A 192 -6.43 24.13 -8.89
CA LYS A 192 -7.48 23.93 -9.89
C LYS A 192 -6.84 23.77 -11.26
N CYS A 193 -7.22 22.72 -11.98
CA CYS A 193 -6.84 22.51 -13.38
C CYS A 193 -8.00 21.84 -14.11
N SER A 194 -8.43 22.39 -15.21
CA SER A 194 -9.42 21.83 -16.15
C SER A 194 -8.85 21.72 -17.58
N THR A 195 -7.52 21.70 -17.70
CA THR A 195 -6.83 21.66 -18.98
C THR A 195 -6.52 20.22 -19.38
N GLY A 196 -7.42 19.61 -20.14
CA GLY A 196 -7.26 18.25 -20.65
C GLY A 196 -7.58 17.15 -19.62
N TYR A 197 -7.07 15.95 -19.88
CA TYR A 197 -7.22 14.79 -19.00
C TYR A 197 -6.23 14.83 -17.85
N CYS A 198 -6.63 14.31 -16.68
CA CYS A 198 -5.74 14.14 -15.51
C CYS A 198 -4.86 12.91 -15.71
N MET A 199 -3.81 13.04 -16.53
CA MET A 199 -2.96 11.93 -16.91
C MET A 199 -2.11 11.42 -15.74
N GLU A 200 -1.76 12.30 -14.80
CA GLU A 200 -1.10 11.95 -13.54
C GLU A 200 -1.95 10.95 -12.72
N GLN A 201 -3.27 11.16 -12.71
CA GLN A 201 -4.20 10.29 -11.98
C GLN A 201 -4.37 8.91 -12.65
N LEU A 202 -4.10 8.80 -13.94
CA LEU A 202 -4.12 7.52 -14.66
C LEU A 202 -2.88 6.67 -14.33
N VAL A 203 -1.74 7.32 -14.14
CA VAL A 203 -0.46 6.64 -13.84
C VAL A 203 -0.39 6.22 -12.37
N ILE A 204 -0.95 7.03 -11.45
CA ILE A 204 -1.03 6.68 -10.03
C ILE A 204 -1.98 5.50 -9.83
N GLY A 205 -1.50 4.44 -9.18
CA GLY A 205 -2.24 3.19 -8.99
C GLY A 205 -2.17 2.23 -10.20
N SER A 206 -1.27 2.50 -11.17
CA SER A 206 -1.07 1.61 -12.33
C SER A 206 -0.03 0.51 -12.08
N GLU A 207 0.57 0.47 -10.91
CA GLU A 207 1.59 -0.53 -10.50
C GLU A 207 2.75 -0.65 -11.51
N GLY A 208 3.21 0.48 -12.04
CA GLY A 208 4.30 0.53 -13.01
C GLY A 208 3.96 0.02 -14.42
N THR A 209 2.69 -0.30 -14.69
CA THR A 209 2.29 -0.84 -16.01
C THR A 209 2.09 0.24 -17.07
N LEU A 210 1.89 1.51 -16.70
CA LEU A 210 1.67 2.62 -17.63
C LEU A 210 2.84 3.62 -17.73
N GLY A 211 3.86 3.48 -16.89
CA GLY A 211 5.03 4.36 -16.92
C GLY A 211 5.87 4.19 -15.67
N ILE A 212 7.11 4.64 -15.76
CA ILE A 212 8.06 4.63 -14.63
C ILE A 212 8.06 6.03 -14.02
N ILE A 213 7.55 6.17 -12.81
CA ILE A 213 7.54 7.43 -12.07
C ILE A 213 8.97 7.74 -11.63
N THR A 214 9.49 8.91 -11.99
CA THR A 214 10.85 9.35 -11.68
C THR A 214 10.90 10.50 -10.69
N GLN A 215 9.85 11.34 -10.67
CA GLN A 215 9.73 12.48 -9.79
C GLN A 215 8.26 12.75 -9.46
N VAL A 216 8.00 13.31 -8.30
CA VAL A 216 6.65 13.67 -7.83
C VAL A 216 6.65 15.07 -7.23
N THR A 217 5.57 15.82 -7.47
CA THR A 217 5.24 17.06 -6.77
C THR A 217 4.13 16.76 -5.76
N LEU A 218 4.49 16.73 -4.48
CA LEU A 218 3.63 16.40 -3.35
C LEU A 218 2.96 17.64 -2.78
N LYS A 219 1.72 17.50 -2.34
CA LYS A 219 1.00 18.53 -1.57
C LYS A 219 1.48 18.52 -0.13
N LEU A 220 1.70 19.70 0.42
CA LEU A 220 1.95 19.93 1.83
C LEU A 220 0.81 20.71 2.44
N GLN A 221 0.64 20.55 3.75
CA GLN A 221 -0.34 21.25 4.56
C GLN A 221 0.34 21.81 5.82
N PRO A 222 -0.22 22.83 6.49
CA PRO A 222 0.25 23.20 7.82
C PRO A 222 0.19 22.00 8.76
N LEU A 223 1.22 21.82 9.58
CA LEU A 223 1.25 20.74 10.59
C LEU A 223 0.33 21.14 11.78
N PRO A 224 -0.70 20.37 12.11
CA PRO A 224 -1.50 20.61 13.31
C PRO A 224 -0.62 20.52 14.57
N PRO A 225 -0.61 21.55 15.44
CA PRO A 225 0.26 21.59 16.62
C PRO A 225 -0.27 20.75 17.78
N TYR A 226 -1.56 20.46 17.81
CA TYR A 226 -2.22 19.72 18.90
C TYR A 226 -2.72 18.38 18.39
N LYS A 227 -2.41 17.33 19.14
CA LYS A 227 -2.75 15.93 18.80
C LYS A 227 -3.06 15.16 20.07
N ILE A 228 -4.04 14.28 20.00
CA ILE A 228 -4.28 13.22 20.98
C ILE A 228 -4.52 11.89 20.27
N ASP A 229 -4.02 10.83 20.86
CA ASP A 229 -4.30 9.46 20.49
C ASP A 229 -5.11 8.81 21.63
N MET A 230 -6.33 8.36 21.34
CA MET A 230 -7.25 7.74 22.28
C MET A 230 -7.31 6.24 21.99
N LEU A 231 -7.40 5.41 23.03
CA LEU A 231 -7.65 3.97 22.95
C LEU A 231 -9.01 3.65 23.57
N ALA A 232 -10.01 3.39 22.75
CA ALA A 232 -11.28 2.85 23.20
C ALA A 232 -11.24 1.32 23.13
N ILE A 233 -11.62 0.65 24.22
CA ILE A 233 -11.58 -0.80 24.37
C ILE A 233 -12.99 -1.36 24.42
N PHE A 234 -13.25 -2.37 23.59
CA PHE A 234 -14.55 -3.04 23.48
C PHE A 234 -14.40 -4.53 23.69
N HIS A 235 -15.53 -5.21 24.02
CA HIS A 235 -15.60 -6.67 24.00
C HIS A 235 -16.44 -7.18 22.80
N ASP A 236 -17.24 -6.31 22.18
CA ASP A 236 -18.05 -6.62 21.01
C ASP A 236 -17.49 -5.94 19.74
N PRO A 237 -17.10 -6.72 18.71
CA PRO A 237 -16.60 -6.14 17.46
C PRO A 237 -17.62 -5.22 16.76
N MET A 238 -18.90 -5.52 16.87
CA MET A 238 -19.94 -4.68 16.21
C MET A 238 -20.10 -3.34 16.90
N ALA A 239 -19.98 -3.30 18.23
CA ALA A 239 -19.95 -2.05 18.99
C ALA A 239 -18.71 -1.21 18.61
N ALA A 240 -17.54 -1.85 18.56
CA ALA A 240 -16.27 -1.20 18.18
C ALA A 240 -16.31 -0.52 16.80
N ILE A 241 -16.91 -1.20 15.80
CA ILE A 241 -17.00 -0.64 14.44
C ILE A 241 -18.11 0.42 14.35
N GLY A 242 -19.20 0.21 15.08
CA GLY A 242 -20.37 1.09 15.11
C GLY A 242 -20.10 2.50 15.63
N VAL A 243 -18.93 2.79 16.24
CA VAL A 243 -18.56 4.16 16.67
C VAL A 243 -18.17 5.07 15.49
N VAL A 244 -17.65 4.50 14.39
CA VAL A 244 -17.12 5.28 13.26
C VAL A 244 -18.15 6.27 12.70
N PRO A 245 -19.34 5.84 12.25
CA PRO A 245 -20.32 6.78 11.72
C PRO A 245 -20.83 7.77 12.77
N GLN A 246 -20.75 7.45 14.07
CA GLN A 246 -21.14 8.35 15.14
C GLN A 246 -20.11 9.48 15.33
N LEU A 247 -18.81 9.14 15.36
CA LEU A 247 -17.70 10.11 15.42
C LEU A 247 -17.74 11.06 14.22
N VAL A 248 -17.91 10.53 13.01
CA VAL A 248 -17.99 11.36 11.80
C VAL A 248 -19.20 12.30 11.82
N LYS A 249 -20.39 11.80 12.18
CA LYS A 249 -21.62 12.62 12.27
C LYS A 249 -21.55 13.68 13.36
N ALA A 250 -20.81 13.44 14.43
CA ALA A 250 -20.57 14.40 15.51
C ALA A 250 -19.57 15.50 15.11
N GLY A 251 -18.91 15.40 13.95
CA GLY A 251 -17.95 16.39 13.48
C GLY A 251 -16.58 16.30 14.16
N ILE A 252 -16.24 15.15 14.73
CA ILE A 252 -14.93 14.94 15.37
C ILE A 252 -13.80 15.10 14.35
N ASP A 253 -14.04 14.68 13.08
CA ASP A 253 -13.04 14.72 12.00
C ASP A 253 -11.70 14.05 12.41
N PRO A 254 -11.73 12.75 12.76
CA PRO A 254 -10.54 12.03 13.22
C PRO A 254 -9.51 11.91 12.12
N THR A 255 -8.23 12.00 12.51
CA THR A 255 -7.09 11.81 11.60
C THR A 255 -6.89 10.33 11.26
N SER A 256 -7.15 9.45 12.24
CA SER A 256 -7.17 8.00 12.04
C SER A 256 -8.20 7.33 12.95
N ILE A 257 -8.72 6.18 12.52
CA ILE A 257 -9.51 5.27 13.34
C ILE A 257 -9.08 3.85 13.00
N GLU A 258 -8.30 3.24 13.90
CA GLU A 258 -7.64 1.96 13.72
C GLU A 258 -8.27 0.88 14.59
N TYR A 259 -8.44 -0.32 14.06
CA TYR A 259 -9.04 -1.45 14.75
C TYR A 259 -8.05 -2.59 14.89
N MET A 260 -8.05 -3.25 16.04
CA MET A 260 -7.35 -4.52 16.29
C MET A 260 -8.28 -5.47 17.02
N ASP A 261 -8.52 -6.65 16.47
CA ASP A 261 -9.23 -7.72 17.18
C ASP A 261 -8.41 -8.27 18.36
N ASN A 262 -9.06 -8.99 19.27
CA ASN A 262 -8.35 -9.54 20.43
C ASN A 262 -7.22 -10.52 20.07
N PRO A 263 -7.33 -11.40 19.05
CA PRO A 263 -6.20 -12.20 18.59
C PRO A 263 -4.96 -11.39 18.23
N ASN A 264 -5.11 -10.22 17.58
CA ASN A 264 -3.98 -9.30 17.29
C ASN A 264 -3.45 -8.68 18.58
N VAL A 265 -4.32 -8.19 19.48
CA VAL A 265 -3.89 -7.61 20.77
C VAL A 265 -3.02 -8.58 21.55
N ARG A 266 -3.43 -9.83 21.68
CA ARG A 266 -2.67 -10.87 22.40
C ARG A 266 -1.33 -11.18 21.73
N THR A 267 -1.34 -11.42 20.42
CA THR A 267 -0.13 -11.79 19.68
C THR A 267 0.90 -10.67 19.65
N THR A 268 0.47 -9.43 19.42
CA THR A 268 1.39 -8.28 19.42
C THR A 268 1.92 -7.95 20.81
N SER A 269 1.11 -8.13 21.85
CA SER A 269 1.57 -8.00 23.23
C SER A 269 2.66 -9.02 23.57
N GLU A 270 2.51 -10.28 23.15
CA GLU A 270 3.53 -11.32 23.30
C GLU A 270 4.80 -10.98 22.49
N TYR A 271 4.62 -10.61 21.21
CA TYR A 271 5.72 -10.26 20.31
C TYR A 271 6.59 -9.10 20.82
N LEU A 272 5.95 -8.08 21.41
CA LEU A 272 6.61 -6.89 21.95
C LEU A 272 6.99 -7.01 23.44
N GLU A 273 6.79 -8.17 24.04
CA GLU A 273 7.02 -8.40 25.47
C GLU A 273 6.30 -7.36 26.36
N PHE A 274 5.04 -7.02 26.01
CA PHE A 274 4.23 -6.04 26.71
C PHE A 274 3.02 -6.68 27.44
N PRO A 275 3.23 -7.46 28.54
CA PRO A 275 2.14 -8.15 29.24
C PRO A 275 1.20 -7.23 30.00
N GLY A 276 1.52 -5.93 30.09
CA GLY A 276 0.70 -4.92 30.74
C GLY A 276 -0.27 -4.19 29.80
N ALA A 277 -0.51 -4.71 28.58
CA ALA A 277 -1.50 -4.15 27.68
C ALA A 277 -2.90 -4.21 28.31
N PRO A 278 -3.70 -3.11 28.28
CA PRO A 278 -5.00 -3.08 28.95
C PRO A 278 -5.95 -4.12 28.34
N HIS A 279 -6.75 -4.79 29.18
CA HIS A 279 -7.75 -5.78 28.73
C HIS A 279 -7.22 -6.82 27.72
N ILE A 280 -5.98 -7.27 27.88
CA ILE A 280 -5.27 -8.17 26.94
C ILE A 280 -6.04 -9.43 26.63
N GLU A 281 -6.83 -9.98 27.59
CA GLU A 281 -7.49 -11.27 27.45
C GLU A 281 -8.71 -11.24 26.52
N ASP A 282 -9.41 -10.12 26.44
CA ASP A 282 -10.70 -10.00 25.74
C ASP A 282 -10.94 -8.64 25.06
N GLY A 283 -9.99 -7.70 25.18
CA GLY A 283 -10.11 -6.36 24.63
C GLY A 283 -9.96 -6.32 23.10
N ILE A 284 -10.84 -5.60 22.46
CA ILE A 284 -10.78 -5.17 21.07
C ILE A 284 -10.42 -3.70 21.09
N TYR A 285 -9.37 -3.32 20.38
CA TYR A 285 -8.83 -1.96 20.41
C TYR A 285 -9.33 -1.12 19.24
N VAL A 286 -9.80 0.07 19.56
CA VAL A 286 -10.05 1.13 18.58
C VAL A 286 -9.18 2.34 18.95
N ILE A 287 -8.18 2.63 18.12
CA ILE A 287 -7.30 3.79 18.32
C ILE A 287 -7.83 4.95 17.49
N ILE A 288 -8.12 6.08 18.12
CA ILE A 288 -8.68 7.27 17.48
C ILE A 288 -7.67 8.41 17.64
N THR A 289 -7.18 8.94 16.51
CA THR A 289 -6.32 10.12 16.51
C THR A 289 -7.11 11.36 16.15
N ILE A 290 -6.97 12.42 16.95
CA ILE A 290 -7.56 13.74 16.69
C ILE A 290 -6.42 14.75 16.62
N GLU A 291 -6.39 15.55 15.56
CA GLU A 291 -5.43 16.63 15.35
C GLU A 291 -6.17 17.94 15.10
N THR A 292 -5.75 19.02 15.77
CA THR A 292 -6.39 20.36 15.67
C THR A 292 -5.34 21.48 15.64
N PHE A 293 -5.81 22.68 15.27
CA PHE A 293 -5.01 23.91 15.35
C PHE A 293 -5.32 24.72 16.60
N ASN A 294 -6.22 24.26 17.47
CA ASN A 294 -6.67 24.91 18.68
C ASN A 294 -6.76 23.88 19.82
N GLU A 295 -6.19 24.19 20.99
CA GLU A 295 -6.15 23.29 22.14
C GLU A 295 -7.54 23.09 22.75
N ASP A 296 -8.34 24.16 22.93
CA ASP A 296 -9.71 24.05 23.45
C ASP A 296 -10.60 23.18 22.52
N GLU A 297 -10.37 23.22 21.20
CA GLU A 297 -11.06 22.36 20.23
C GLU A 297 -10.65 20.90 20.41
N LEU A 298 -9.37 20.63 20.70
CA LEU A 298 -8.88 19.28 20.94
C LEU A 298 -9.57 18.67 22.16
N ASP A 299 -9.59 19.41 23.29
CA ASP A 299 -10.20 18.95 24.54
C ASP A 299 -11.69 18.67 24.37
N MET A 300 -12.42 19.57 23.70
CA MET A 300 -13.85 19.38 23.41
C MET A 300 -14.10 18.12 22.53
N LYS A 301 -13.30 17.92 21.49
CA LYS A 301 -13.44 16.76 20.59
C LYS A 301 -13.06 15.46 21.29
N MET A 302 -12.04 15.49 22.13
CA MET A 302 -11.61 14.35 22.94
C MET A 302 -12.74 13.91 23.90
N GLU A 303 -13.32 14.85 24.67
CA GLU A 303 -14.43 14.57 25.58
C GLU A 303 -15.63 14.00 24.81
N GLN A 304 -16.02 14.62 23.71
CA GLN A 304 -17.14 14.17 22.89
C GLN A 304 -16.88 12.78 22.27
N ALA A 305 -15.65 12.48 21.84
CA ALA A 305 -15.29 11.18 21.30
C ALA A 305 -15.32 10.09 22.38
N SER A 306 -14.87 10.41 23.60
CA SER A 306 -14.96 9.52 24.77
C SER A 306 -16.42 9.18 25.09
N ASP A 307 -17.29 10.19 25.20
CA ASP A 307 -18.72 9.99 25.48
C ASP A 307 -19.39 9.10 24.41
N ILE A 308 -19.04 9.26 23.13
CA ILE A 308 -19.55 8.45 22.02
C ILE A 308 -19.09 6.99 22.18
N CYS A 309 -17.80 6.76 22.48
CA CYS A 309 -17.27 5.40 22.67
C CYS A 309 -17.90 4.70 23.87
N GLU A 310 -18.02 5.40 25.01
CA GLU A 310 -18.65 4.87 26.21
C GLU A 310 -20.14 4.54 25.97
N ALA A 311 -20.87 5.45 25.32
CA ALA A 311 -22.28 5.22 24.95
C ALA A 311 -22.48 4.06 23.99
N ALA A 312 -21.48 3.76 23.16
CA ALA A 312 -21.47 2.61 22.26
C ALA A 312 -21.06 1.30 22.94
N GLY A 313 -20.62 1.33 24.21
CA GLY A 313 -20.26 0.16 25.00
C GLY A 313 -18.76 -0.09 25.13
N ALA A 314 -17.92 0.94 24.97
CA ALA A 314 -16.52 0.84 25.36
C ALA A 314 -16.44 0.56 26.86
N VAL A 315 -15.61 -0.42 27.24
CA VAL A 315 -15.40 -0.80 28.65
C VAL A 315 -14.33 0.10 29.29
N ASP A 316 -13.51 0.74 28.48
CA ASP A 316 -12.50 1.70 28.90
C ASP A 316 -12.15 2.65 27.75
N VAL A 317 -11.81 3.91 28.08
CA VAL A 317 -11.27 4.88 27.12
C VAL A 317 -10.04 5.52 27.75
N LEU A 318 -8.88 5.26 27.15
CA LEU A 318 -7.57 5.61 27.66
C LEU A 318 -6.80 6.46 26.65
N GLU A 319 -5.65 6.99 27.05
CA GLU A 319 -4.68 7.53 26.11
C GLU A 319 -3.90 6.37 25.44
N ALA A 320 -3.78 6.41 24.12
CA ALA A 320 -2.96 5.48 23.36
C ALA A 320 -1.51 5.97 23.31
N ASP A 321 -0.66 5.38 24.14
CA ASP A 321 0.78 5.68 24.13
C ASP A 321 1.50 5.01 22.95
N GLU A 322 2.81 5.29 22.81
CA GLU A 322 3.64 4.72 21.72
C GLU A 322 3.70 3.18 21.76
N ARG A 323 3.47 2.54 22.89
CA ARG A 323 3.44 1.07 22.99
C ARG A 323 2.20 0.51 22.34
N ILE A 324 1.06 1.16 22.50
CA ILE A 324 -0.21 0.80 21.84
C ILE A 324 -0.06 0.98 20.32
N TRP A 325 0.52 2.09 19.88
CA TRP A 325 0.83 2.28 18.47
C TRP A 325 1.83 1.26 17.93
N SER A 326 2.82 0.87 18.73
CA SER A 326 3.76 -0.19 18.37
C SER A 326 3.04 -1.53 18.18
N MET A 327 2.05 -1.86 19.03
CA MET A 327 1.19 -3.05 18.83
C MET A 327 0.48 -2.98 17.48
N ARG A 328 -0.15 -1.84 17.13
CA ARG A 328 -0.87 -1.69 15.86
C ARG A 328 0.05 -1.84 14.65
N ARG A 329 1.25 -1.25 14.69
CA ARG A 329 2.24 -1.36 13.60
C ARG A 329 2.79 -2.76 13.40
N ASN A 330 2.90 -3.56 14.47
CA ASN A 330 3.48 -4.90 14.42
C ASN A 330 2.43 -6.03 14.31
N CYS A 331 1.21 -5.72 13.89
CA CYS A 331 0.17 -6.75 13.71
C CYS A 331 0.61 -7.84 12.73
N LEU A 332 1.25 -7.48 11.62
CA LEU A 332 1.68 -8.45 10.61
C LEU A 332 2.93 -9.22 11.08
N GLU A 333 3.94 -8.52 11.57
CA GLU A 333 5.21 -9.12 12.04
C GLU A 333 4.99 -10.10 13.19
N SER A 334 4.05 -9.79 14.08
CA SER A 334 3.72 -10.64 15.23
C SER A 334 3.18 -12.01 14.85
N VAL A 335 2.62 -12.14 13.64
CA VAL A 335 2.08 -13.42 13.13
C VAL A 335 3.19 -14.48 12.96
N SER A 336 4.46 -14.06 12.84
CA SER A 336 5.62 -14.95 12.81
C SER A 336 5.74 -15.86 14.06
N LEU A 337 5.18 -15.45 15.19
CA LEU A 337 5.08 -16.30 16.39
C LEU A 337 4.14 -17.50 16.20
N ILE A 338 3.28 -17.48 15.21
CA ILE A 338 2.18 -18.46 15.01
C ILE A 338 2.43 -19.33 13.80
N SER A 339 2.81 -18.71 12.69
CA SER A 339 3.00 -19.42 11.42
C SER A 339 4.14 -18.78 10.61
N LYS A 340 4.94 -19.63 9.96
CA LYS A 340 5.97 -19.18 9.02
C LYS A 340 5.37 -18.68 7.71
N VAL A 341 4.21 -19.22 7.33
CA VAL A 341 3.48 -18.83 6.12
C VAL A 341 2.15 -18.26 6.54
N CYS A 342 1.93 -17.02 6.20
CA CYS A 342 0.65 -16.33 6.35
C CYS A 342 0.38 -15.51 5.08
N THR A 343 -0.87 -15.14 4.90
CA THR A 343 -1.25 -14.18 3.86
C THR A 343 -2.09 -13.08 4.48
N THR A 344 -1.94 -11.87 3.96
CA THR A 344 -2.79 -10.74 4.30
C THR A 344 -3.64 -10.39 3.09
N ASP A 345 -4.94 -10.44 3.25
CA ASP A 345 -5.88 -9.91 2.27
C ASP A 345 -6.32 -8.49 2.67
N ASP A 346 -6.66 -7.67 1.69
CA ASP A 346 -6.81 -6.22 1.81
C ASP A 346 -8.11 -5.81 1.13
N VAL A 347 -9.23 -6.19 1.73
CA VAL A 347 -10.56 -5.90 1.20
C VAL A 347 -11.03 -4.52 1.64
N VAL A 348 -11.72 -3.80 0.76
CA VAL A 348 -12.34 -2.51 1.09
C VAL A 348 -13.83 -2.52 0.76
N VAL A 349 -14.64 -1.96 1.67
CA VAL A 349 -16.08 -1.82 1.53
C VAL A 349 -16.53 -0.39 1.91
N PRO A 350 -17.71 0.07 1.49
CA PRO A 350 -18.29 1.29 2.04
C PRO A 350 -18.31 1.26 3.57
N VAL A 351 -18.05 2.39 4.24
CA VAL A 351 -17.90 2.44 5.71
C VAL A 351 -19.15 1.94 6.45
N ASP A 352 -20.34 2.16 5.87
CA ASP A 352 -21.61 1.67 6.42
C ASP A 352 -21.80 0.15 6.29
N GLU A 353 -21.04 -0.52 5.41
CA GLU A 353 -21.04 -1.99 5.22
C GLU A 353 -19.98 -2.71 6.08
N MET A 354 -19.11 -1.98 6.80
CA MET A 354 -17.99 -2.55 7.56
C MET A 354 -18.43 -3.56 8.61
N SER A 355 -19.48 -3.26 9.39
CA SER A 355 -19.99 -4.15 10.43
C SER A 355 -20.47 -5.47 9.85
N ASP A 356 -21.23 -5.42 8.76
CA ASP A 356 -21.77 -6.61 8.10
C ASP A 356 -20.65 -7.42 7.44
N MET A 357 -19.66 -6.75 6.84
CA MET A 357 -18.49 -7.39 6.25
C MET A 357 -17.66 -8.15 7.28
N ILE A 358 -17.32 -7.54 8.41
CA ILE A 358 -16.55 -8.21 9.48
C ILE A 358 -17.34 -9.38 10.06
N GLN A 359 -18.64 -9.21 10.30
CA GLN A 359 -19.49 -10.30 10.77
C GLN A 359 -19.53 -11.47 9.77
N TYR A 360 -19.59 -11.14 8.46
CA TYR A 360 -19.55 -12.15 7.40
C TYR A 360 -18.22 -12.91 7.40
N ILE A 361 -17.09 -12.22 7.49
CA ILE A 361 -15.75 -12.82 7.54
C ILE A 361 -15.63 -13.77 8.75
N ILE A 362 -16.00 -13.31 9.95
CA ILE A 362 -15.95 -14.13 11.18
C ILE A 362 -16.80 -15.40 11.06
N LYS A 363 -18.00 -15.30 10.49
CA LYS A 363 -18.87 -16.46 10.26
C LYS A 363 -18.33 -17.39 9.18
N THR A 364 -17.71 -16.83 8.15
CA THR A 364 -17.21 -17.58 7.00
C THR A 364 -15.97 -18.38 7.38
N VAL A 365 -15.00 -17.76 8.08
CA VAL A 365 -13.76 -18.44 8.45
C VAL A 365 -13.98 -19.66 9.35
N ALA A 366 -15.06 -19.69 10.12
CA ALA A 366 -15.41 -20.85 10.96
C ALA A 366 -15.61 -22.15 10.16
N LYS A 367 -15.75 -22.10 8.84
CA LYS A 367 -15.84 -23.25 7.94
C LYS A 367 -14.47 -23.76 7.47
N TYR A 368 -13.38 -23.03 7.78
CA TYR A 368 -12.05 -23.23 7.24
C TYR A 368 -11.04 -23.60 8.32
N PRO A 369 -9.94 -24.30 8.00
CA PRO A 369 -9.01 -24.86 8.99
C PRO A 369 -7.92 -23.89 9.45
N PHE A 370 -8.00 -22.60 9.15
CA PHE A 370 -6.99 -21.61 9.51
C PHE A 370 -7.52 -20.56 10.49
N PRO A 371 -6.68 -20.07 11.41
CA PRO A 371 -7.05 -18.98 12.31
C PRO A 371 -7.11 -17.65 11.56
N LEU A 372 -8.04 -16.82 12.01
CA LEU A 372 -8.28 -15.46 11.51
C LEU A 372 -7.73 -14.42 12.47
N ARG A 373 -7.17 -13.34 11.91
CA ARG A 373 -6.94 -12.07 12.59
C ARG A 373 -7.43 -10.94 11.72
N ILE A 374 -8.00 -9.94 12.34
CA ILE A 374 -8.47 -8.74 11.65
C ILE A 374 -7.83 -7.52 12.29
N ASN A 375 -7.12 -6.75 11.51
CA ASN A 375 -6.82 -5.35 11.80
C ASN A 375 -7.36 -4.50 10.64
N ALA A 376 -7.66 -3.22 10.90
CA ALA A 376 -8.39 -2.45 9.91
C ALA A 376 -8.21 -0.95 10.11
N HIS A 377 -8.26 -0.22 9.00
CA HIS A 377 -8.52 1.21 8.94
C HIS A 377 -10.03 1.41 8.91
N ILE A 378 -10.70 1.25 10.07
CA ILE A 378 -12.17 1.23 10.09
C ILE A 378 -12.80 2.57 9.71
N GLY A 379 -12.02 3.66 9.77
CA GLY A 379 -12.47 4.99 9.38
C GLY A 379 -12.70 5.16 7.88
N ASP A 380 -12.06 4.35 7.03
CA ASP A 380 -12.11 4.44 5.56
C ASP A 380 -12.60 3.18 4.84
N GLY A 381 -12.96 2.15 5.61
CA GLY A 381 -13.57 0.95 5.04
C GLY A 381 -12.59 -0.16 4.65
N ASN A 382 -11.30 -0.02 4.98
CA ASN A 382 -10.27 -0.98 4.62
C ASN A 382 -10.01 -2.03 5.72
N LEU A 383 -10.03 -3.30 5.32
CA LEU A 383 -9.89 -4.48 6.18
C LEU A 383 -8.67 -5.30 5.81
N HIS A 384 -7.80 -5.57 6.77
CA HIS A 384 -6.72 -6.53 6.63
C HIS A 384 -7.12 -7.86 7.29
N ILE A 385 -7.24 -8.88 6.47
CA ILE A 385 -7.62 -10.25 6.87
C ILE A 385 -6.35 -11.08 6.85
N VAL A 386 -5.83 -11.42 8.03
CA VAL A 386 -4.61 -12.21 8.15
C VAL A 386 -4.97 -13.67 8.44
N LEU A 387 -4.52 -14.55 7.57
CA LEU A 387 -4.74 -16.00 7.66
C LEU A 387 -3.40 -16.72 7.80
N CYS A 388 -3.35 -17.74 8.64
CA CYS A 388 -2.13 -18.49 8.93
C CYS A 388 -2.27 -19.94 8.43
N LYS A 389 -1.25 -20.41 7.69
CA LYS A 389 -1.23 -21.76 7.10
C LYS A 389 -1.14 -22.86 8.15
N LEU A 390 -0.39 -22.63 9.24
CA LEU A 390 -0.09 -23.65 10.26
C LEU A 390 0.50 -24.93 9.63
N ASP A 391 -0.07 -26.09 10.00
CA ASP A 391 0.38 -27.43 9.56
C ASP A 391 -0.32 -27.93 8.28
N LEU A 392 -1.07 -27.08 7.58
CA LEU A 392 -1.70 -27.47 6.30
C LEU A 392 -0.66 -27.76 5.23
N SER A 393 -0.92 -28.77 4.40
CA SER A 393 -0.14 -28.99 3.18
C SER A 393 -0.30 -27.79 2.22
N ASP A 394 0.63 -27.64 1.27
CA ASP A 394 0.55 -26.56 0.30
C ASP A 394 -0.73 -26.65 -0.55
N GLU A 395 -1.12 -27.86 -0.95
CA GLU A 395 -2.34 -28.09 -1.74
C GLU A 395 -3.61 -27.75 -0.95
N GLU A 396 -3.68 -28.17 0.33
CA GLU A 396 -4.82 -27.82 1.22
C GLU A 396 -4.89 -26.33 1.45
N TRP A 397 -3.73 -25.70 1.75
CA TRP A 397 -3.66 -24.26 1.97
C TRP A 397 -4.17 -23.47 0.77
N GLU A 398 -3.66 -23.75 -0.43
CA GLU A 398 -4.08 -23.07 -1.66
C GLU A 398 -5.56 -23.26 -1.96
N SER A 399 -6.04 -24.51 -1.85
CA SER A 399 -7.45 -24.84 -2.11
C SER A 399 -8.39 -24.11 -1.17
N GLU A 400 -8.12 -24.19 0.15
CA GLU A 400 -9.00 -23.59 1.16
C GLU A 400 -8.89 -22.05 1.15
N LEU A 401 -7.68 -21.49 0.96
CA LEU A 401 -7.46 -20.06 0.85
C LEU A 401 -8.22 -19.48 -0.35
N SER A 402 -8.09 -20.10 -1.53
CA SER A 402 -8.77 -19.65 -2.75
C SER A 402 -10.30 -19.67 -2.57
N ARG A 403 -10.84 -20.70 -1.93
CA ARG A 403 -12.29 -20.80 -1.66
C ARG A 403 -12.75 -19.71 -0.67
N PHE A 404 -12.01 -19.49 0.41
CA PHE A 404 -12.31 -18.45 1.39
C PHE A 404 -12.28 -17.07 0.76
N THR A 405 -11.20 -16.75 0.06
CA THR A 405 -11.02 -15.45 -0.61
C THR A 405 -12.14 -15.20 -1.62
N GLU A 406 -12.54 -16.23 -2.38
CA GLU A 406 -13.66 -16.12 -3.31
C GLU A 406 -15.00 -15.83 -2.61
N GLU A 407 -15.30 -16.48 -1.47
CA GLU A 407 -16.51 -16.19 -0.69
C GLU A 407 -16.48 -14.74 -0.16
N VAL A 408 -15.34 -14.28 0.36
CA VAL A 408 -15.14 -12.92 0.89
C VAL A 408 -15.30 -11.87 -0.22
N TYR A 409 -14.65 -12.05 -1.37
CA TYR A 409 -14.76 -11.10 -2.48
C TYR A 409 -16.16 -11.08 -3.11
N THR A 410 -16.81 -12.23 -3.20
CA THR A 410 -18.21 -12.30 -3.69
C THR A 410 -19.13 -11.44 -2.82
N TYR A 411 -18.97 -11.54 -1.49
CA TYR A 411 -19.73 -10.73 -0.57
C TYR A 411 -19.37 -9.24 -0.69
N ALA A 412 -18.07 -8.91 -0.67
CA ALA A 412 -17.60 -7.53 -0.77
C ALA A 412 -18.12 -6.82 -2.04
N TYR A 413 -18.02 -7.48 -3.20
CA TYR A 413 -18.52 -6.89 -4.46
C TYR A 413 -20.04 -6.73 -4.51
N ALA A 414 -20.79 -7.65 -3.89
CA ALA A 414 -22.26 -7.53 -3.76
C ALA A 414 -22.67 -6.33 -2.90
N HIS A 415 -21.78 -5.87 -2.01
CA HIS A 415 -21.97 -4.74 -1.08
C HIS A 415 -21.17 -3.49 -1.49
N GLY A 416 -20.80 -3.36 -2.77
CA GLY A 416 -20.13 -2.17 -3.31
C GLY A 416 -18.62 -2.10 -3.04
N GLY A 417 -18.03 -3.13 -2.43
CA GLY A 417 -16.62 -3.21 -2.11
C GLY A 417 -15.71 -3.57 -3.29
N ARG A 418 -14.41 -3.67 -3.00
CA ARG A 418 -13.35 -4.05 -3.93
C ARG A 418 -12.34 -4.95 -3.22
N LEU A 419 -11.54 -5.68 -4.01
CA LEU A 419 -10.56 -6.67 -3.52
C LEU A 419 -9.24 -6.10 -3.02
N SER A 420 -9.03 -4.79 -3.15
CA SER A 420 -7.86 -4.11 -2.56
C SER A 420 -8.20 -2.67 -2.21
N GLY A 421 -7.90 -2.27 -0.97
CA GLY A 421 -7.97 -0.90 -0.48
C GLY A 421 -6.69 -0.13 -0.74
N GLU A 422 -5.53 -0.76 -0.47
CA GLU A 422 -4.24 -0.07 -0.53
C GLU A 422 -3.06 -0.92 -1.04
N HIS A 423 -3.09 -2.26 -0.89
CA HIS A 423 -1.93 -3.11 -1.24
C HIS A 423 -1.70 -3.23 -2.74
N GLY A 424 -2.73 -3.00 -3.56
CA GLY A 424 -2.70 -3.22 -5.00
C GLY A 424 -3.10 -4.64 -5.40
N ILE A 425 -2.87 -4.96 -6.65
CA ILE A 425 -3.27 -6.22 -7.29
C ILE A 425 -2.06 -7.12 -7.55
N GLY A 426 -1.00 -6.54 -8.10
CA GLY A 426 0.20 -7.28 -8.52
C GLY A 426 -0.09 -8.42 -9.47
N SER A 427 0.68 -9.49 -9.38
CA SER A 427 0.36 -10.78 -10.03
C SER A 427 -0.51 -11.67 -9.12
N LYS A 428 -0.40 -11.52 -7.80
CA LYS A 428 -1.09 -12.33 -6.80
C LYS A 428 -2.62 -12.27 -6.92
N LYS A 429 -3.19 -11.10 -7.14
CA LYS A 429 -4.64 -10.88 -7.22
C LYS A 429 -5.17 -10.69 -8.66
N ALA A 430 -4.31 -10.73 -9.68
CA ALA A 430 -4.70 -10.45 -11.07
C ALA A 430 -5.88 -11.32 -11.56
N HIS A 431 -5.88 -12.61 -11.23
CA HIS A 431 -6.95 -13.53 -11.62
C HIS A 431 -8.30 -13.21 -10.92
N PHE A 432 -8.26 -12.70 -9.68
CA PHE A 432 -9.46 -12.22 -8.99
C PHE A 432 -9.95 -10.91 -9.58
N LEU A 433 -9.05 -9.98 -9.93
CA LEU A 433 -9.44 -8.75 -10.62
C LEU A 433 -10.19 -9.08 -11.92
N GLU A 434 -9.65 -9.99 -12.73
CA GLU A 434 -10.28 -10.42 -13.98
C GLU A 434 -11.68 -11.06 -13.79
N ARG A 435 -11.85 -11.75 -12.68
CA ARG A 435 -13.10 -12.43 -12.33
C ARG A 435 -14.17 -11.49 -11.79
N PHE A 436 -13.81 -10.60 -10.88
CA PHE A 436 -14.76 -9.78 -10.13
C PHE A 436 -15.01 -8.41 -10.75
N THR A 437 -14.07 -7.88 -11.56
CA THR A 437 -14.27 -6.58 -12.22
C THR A 437 -15.26 -6.68 -13.37
N PRO A 438 -16.22 -5.73 -13.50
CA PRO A 438 -17.14 -5.71 -14.64
C PRO A 438 -16.38 -5.73 -15.97
N SER A 439 -16.83 -6.57 -16.90
CA SER A 439 -16.14 -6.80 -18.18
C SER A 439 -15.86 -5.54 -18.98
N GLY A 440 -16.76 -4.55 -18.94
CA GLY A 440 -16.57 -3.26 -19.62
C GLY A 440 -15.44 -2.43 -19.00
N GLU A 441 -15.27 -2.45 -17.68
CA GLU A 441 -14.21 -1.75 -16.97
C GLU A 441 -12.85 -2.42 -17.26
N LEU A 442 -12.79 -3.74 -17.14
CA LEU A 442 -11.57 -4.53 -17.43
C LEU A 442 -11.11 -4.34 -18.88
N GLU A 443 -12.04 -4.33 -19.84
CA GLU A 443 -11.73 -4.12 -21.25
C GLU A 443 -11.19 -2.70 -21.51
N LEU A 444 -11.68 -1.66 -20.80
CA LEU A 444 -11.12 -0.31 -20.88
C LEU A 444 -9.68 -0.26 -20.37
N MET A 445 -9.39 -0.89 -19.22
CA MET A 445 -8.04 -0.96 -18.68
C MET A 445 -7.08 -1.66 -19.67
N ARG A 446 -7.49 -2.79 -20.25
CA ARG A 446 -6.71 -3.51 -21.27
C ARG A 446 -6.46 -2.67 -22.53
N LYS A 447 -7.46 -1.93 -23.01
CA LYS A 447 -7.29 -1.02 -24.15
C LYS A 447 -6.32 0.11 -23.85
N ILE A 448 -6.40 0.71 -22.66
CA ILE A 448 -5.45 1.75 -22.23
C ILE A 448 -4.04 1.18 -22.21
N LYS A 449 -3.81 0.06 -21.51
CA LYS A 449 -2.49 -0.59 -21.45
C LYS A 449 -1.95 -0.89 -22.83
N LYS A 450 -2.76 -1.50 -23.70
CA LYS A 450 -2.35 -1.88 -25.07
C LYS A 450 -2.05 -0.68 -25.97
N ALA A 451 -2.77 0.42 -25.83
CA ALA A 451 -2.50 1.65 -26.56
C ALA A 451 -1.25 2.38 -26.01
N TRP A 452 -1.02 2.29 -24.72
CA TRP A 452 0.04 2.99 -24.01
C TRP A 452 1.39 2.24 -24.09
N ASP A 453 1.37 0.91 -23.90
CA ASP A 453 2.52 0.00 -23.94
C ASP A 453 2.25 -1.17 -24.92
N PRO A 454 2.34 -0.94 -26.24
CA PRO A 454 1.98 -1.95 -27.23
C PRO A 454 2.86 -3.18 -27.23
N ASN A 455 4.11 -3.07 -26.75
CA ASN A 455 5.03 -4.21 -26.58
C ASN A 455 4.86 -4.91 -25.23
N ASN A 456 4.03 -4.34 -24.33
CA ASN A 456 3.77 -4.83 -22.99
C ASN A 456 5.06 -5.11 -22.18
N ILE A 457 6.08 -4.23 -22.30
CA ILE A 457 7.37 -4.43 -21.61
C ILE A 457 7.34 -3.97 -20.16
N LEU A 458 6.49 -2.98 -19.80
CA LEU A 458 6.45 -2.43 -18.46
C LEU A 458 5.59 -3.31 -17.55
N ASN A 459 6.24 -3.90 -16.56
CA ASN A 459 5.67 -4.70 -15.48
C ASN A 459 4.58 -5.70 -15.96
N PRO A 460 4.88 -6.56 -16.97
CA PRO A 460 3.88 -7.41 -17.59
C PRO A 460 3.37 -8.50 -16.63
N GLY A 461 2.07 -8.81 -16.72
CA GLY A 461 1.41 -9.80 -15.85
C GLY A 461 0.94 -9.24 -14.51
N LYS A 462 1.18 -7.94 -14.23
CA LYS A 462 0.65 -7.24 -13.07
C LYS A 462 -0.69 -6.59 -13.40
N VAL A 463 -1.54 -6.49 -12.40
CA VAL A 463 -2.91 -5.98 -12.44
C VAL A 463 -3.85 -6.91 -13.23
N PHE A 464 -3.56 -7.21 -14.49
CA PHE A 464 -4.32 -8.13 -15.36
C PHE A 464 -3.45 -8.67 -16.49
N ASN A 465 -3.89 -9.74 -17.13
CA ASN A 465 -3.25 -10.30 -18.34
C ASN A 465 -3.81 -9.64 -19.62
N LEU A 466 -2.91 -9.40 -20.61
CA LEU A 466 -3.24 -8.90 -21.95
C LEU A 466 -3.51 -10.01 -22.95
#